data_7f6cd2938c893eb1ffb20d6397139bbc
#
_entry.id   7f6cd2938c893eb1ffb20d6397139bbc
#
_cell.length_a   1.000
_cell.length_b   1.000
_cell.length_c   1.000
_cell.angle_alpha   90.00
_cell.angle_beta   90.00
_cell.angle_gamma   90.00
#
_symmetry.space_group_name_H-M   'P 1'
#
loop_
_entity.id
_entity.type
_entity.pdbx_description
1 polymer ?
#
loop_
_entity_poly.entity_id
_entity_poly.type
_entity_poly.pdbx_seq_one_letter_code
_entity_poly.pdbx_strand_id
1 'polypeptide(L)'
;MTSFQLIRLVAAVLTGITSSLHADDKSSTWDIRVAAVDIIPGCDTIWLRTGPGAKPVQVPLNIRTFSQPIRYTGPAGTVFFRNETEASLDKPPAALASASLREKASLIIFSPRADGTGYQTMVIGDSGFPFGSFRFVNGSAIAALVEIDGRKIPLKHGATETLTYQETKNSLAVRIMTASDGEPPRLIRQSSWSIDLSQRELVFLMPGSAPGLVALRHFIDSKTE
;
A
#
# COMPACT_ATOMS: atom_id res chain seq x y z
N MET A 1 67.00 32.30 -16.67
CA MET A 1 66.34 32.67 -15.41
C MET A 1 65.07 31.83 -15.34
N THR A 2 65.09 30.72 -14.61
CA THR A 2 64.10 29.68 -14.53
C THR A 2 63.40 29.82 -13.18
N SER A 3 62.06 30.14 -13.21
CA SER A 3 61.22 30.18 -12.01
C SER A 3 60.55 28.84 -11.81
N PHE A 4 60.94 28.14 -10.76
CA PHE A 4 60.25 26.95 -10.23
C PHE A 4 59.03 27.39 -9.46
N GLN A 5 57.82 26.97 -9.88
CA GLN A 5 56.61 27.09 -9.06
C GLN A 5 56.42 25.78 -8.26
N LEU A 6 56.36 25.98 -6.97
CA LEU A 6 56.15 24.94 -5.96
C LEU A 6 54.66 24.59 -5.87
N ILE A 7 54.26 23.40 -6.31
CA ILE A 7 52.91 22.90 -6.14
C ILE A 7 52.80 22.34 -4.72
N ARG A 8 52.02 23.02 -3.87
CA ARG A 8 51.64 22.50 -2.56
C ARG A 8 50.44 21.55 -2.72
N LEU A 9 50.69 20.28 -2.46
CA LEU A 9 49.67 19.23 -2.37
C LEU A 9 48.97 19.37 -1.03
N VAL A 10 47.73 19.82 -1.03
CA VAL A 10 46.87 19.81 0.15
C VAL A 10 46.14 18.46 0.19
N ALA A 11 46.60 17.56 1.05
CA ALA A 11 45.87 16.32 1.36
C ALA A 11 44.68 16.64 2.24
N ALA A 12 43.47 16.64 1.66
CA ALA A 12 42.23 16.70 2.42
C ALA A 12 41.96 15.33 3.02
N VAL A 13 42.12 15.20 4.32
CA VAL A 13 41.69 14.04 5.10
C VAL A 13 40.16 14.09 5.19
N LEU A 14 39.46 13.33 4.36
CA LEU A 14 38.02 13.05 4.52
C LEU A 14 37.85 12.07 5.69
N THR A 15 37.66 12.59 6.88
CA THR A 15 37.09 11.81 7.99
C THR A 15 35.61 11.50 7.66
N GLY A 16 35.39 10.30 7.15
CA GLY A 16 34.06 9.75 6.94
C GLY A 16 33.35 9.61 8.27
N ILE A 17 32.43 10.54 8.57
CA ILE A 17 31.45 10.38 9.63
C ILE A 17 30.45 9.34 9.12
N THR A 18 30.68 8.07 9.43
CA THR A 18 29.66 7.05 9.34
C THR A 18 28.65 7.32 10.45
N SER A 19 27.69 8.19 10.17
CA SER A 19 26.48 8.28 10.99
C SER A 19 25.75 6.94 10.85
N SER A 20 26.02 6.02 11.79
CA SER A 20 25.17 4.88 12.00
C SER A 20 23.80 5.44 12.42
N LEU A 21 22.89 5.50 11.48
CA LEU A 21 21.44 5.64 11.74
C LEU A 21 21.00 4.40 12.55
N HIS A 22 21.30 4.41 13.84
CA HIS A 22 20.54 3.64 14.80
C HIS A 22 19.18 4.33 14.84
N ALA A 23 18.27 3.94 13.94
CA ALA A 23 16.86 4.17 14.16
C ALA A 23 16.57 3.50 15.52
N ASP A 24 16.21 4.31 16.51
CA ASP A 24 15.69 3.87 17.80
C ASP A 24 14.49 2.98 17.48
N ASP A 25 14.70 1.68 17.43
CA ASP A 25 13.71 0.66 17.04
C ASP A 25 12.76 0.43 18.22
N LYS A 26 12.10 1.56 18.64
CA LYS A 26 11.09 1.53 19.67
C LYS A 26 9.96 0.66 19.19
N SER A 27 9.87 -0.52 19.77
CA SER A 27 8.73 -1.41 19.60
C SER A 27 7.44 -0.61 19.80
N SER A 28 6.63 -0.55 18.78
CA SER A 28 5.34 0.15 18.78
C SER A 28 4.22 -0.86 18.54
N THR A 29 3.04 -0.56 19.07
CA THR A 29 1.86 -1.36 18.75
C THR A 29 1.14 -0.73 17.54
N TRP A 30 0.79 -1.58 16.59
CA TRP A 30 0.14 -1.27 15.34
C TRP A 30 -1.13 -2.10 15.20
N ASP A 31 -2.17 -1.54 14.65
CA ASP A 31 -3.34 -2.25 14.21
C ASP A 31 -3.32 -2.30 12.68
N ILE A 32 -3.11 -3.48 12.12
CA ILE A 32 -3.03 -3.66 10.67
C ILE A 32 -4.21 -4.47 10.17
N ARG A 33 -4.69 -4.13 8.99
CA ARG A 33 -5.68 -4.90 8.25
C ARG A 33 -5.15 -5.12 6.85
N VAL A 34 -5.40 -6.28 6.29
CA VAL A 34 -4.80 -6.66 5.01
C VAL A 34 -5.86 -7.08 4.00
N ALA A 35 -5.56 -6.84 2.74
CA ALA A 35 -6.30 -7.36 1.60
C ALA A 35 -5.32 -7.68 0.47
N ALA A 36 -5.70 -8.53 -0.48
CA ALA A 36 -4.89 -8.86 -1.63
C ALA A 36 -5.63 -8.54 -2.94
N VAL A 37 -4.90 -8.00 -3.90
CA VAL A 37 -5.41 -7.79 -5.26
C VAL A 37 -5.69 -9.12 -5.93
N ASP A 38 -4.79 -10.08 -5.71
CA ASP A 38 -4.92 -11.47 -6.13
C ASP A 38 -4.12 -12.36 -5.17
N ILE A 39 -4.41 -13.66 -5.13
CA ILE A 39 -3.76 -14.61 -4.23
C ILE A 39 -2.83 -15.52 -5.04
N ILE A 40 -1.55 -15.51 -4.71
CA ILE A 40 -0.59 -16.48 -5.24
C ILE A 40 -1.00 -17.87 -4.74
N PRO A 41 -1.01 -18.91 -5.58
CA PRO A 41 -1.37 -20.26 -5.18
C PRO A 41 -0.64 -20.71 -3.91
N GLY A 42 -1.39 -21.18 -2.92
CA GLY A 42 -0.88 -21.58 -1.61
C GLY A 42 -0.49 -20.45 -0.67
N CYS A 43 -0.91 -19.21 -0.94
CA CYS A 43 -0.70 -18.03 -0.10
C CYS A 43 -2.01 -17.35 0.32
N ASP A 44 -3.11 -18.07 0.43
CA ASP A 44 -4.37 -17.61 1.03
C ASP A 44 -4.21 -17.23 2.51
N THR A 45 -3.16 -17.76 3.13
CA THR A 45 -2.69 -17.39 4.47
C THR A 45 -1.19 -17.18 4.42
N ILE A 46 -0.72 -16.06 4.95
CA ILE A 46 0.69 -15.73 5.11
C ILE A 46 1.00 -15.45 6.58
N TRP A 47 2.26 -15.33 6.94
CA TRP A 47 2.68 -15.22 8.34
C TRP A 47 3.51 -13.97 8.56
N LEU A 48 3.05 -13.12 9.48
CA LEU A 48 3.77 -11.93 9.92
C LEU A 48 4.80 -12.29 11.00
N ARG A 49 6.06 -11.94 10.75
CA ARG A 49 7.10 -12.04 11.77
C ARG A 49 7.02 -10.84 12.71
N THR A 50 6.87 -11.10 13.99
CA THR A 50 6.70 -10.07 15.04
C THR A 50 8.01 -9.72 15.77
N GLY A 51 9.06 -10.50 15.55
CA GLY A 51 10.39 -10.27 16.15
C GLY A 51 11.18 -11.55 16.34
N PRO A 52 12.45 -11.47 16.72
CA PRO A 52 13.26 -12.63 17.10
C PRO A 52 12.64 -13.36 18.27
N GLY A 53 12.44 -14.68 18.15
CA GLY A 53 11.89 -15.53 19.20
C GLY A 53 10.41 -15.32 19.55
N ALA A 54 9.73 -14.38 18.89
CA ALA A 54 8.29 -14.16 19.06
C ALA A 54 7.50 -15.08 18.12
N LYS A 55 6.31 -15.53 18.59
CA LYS A 55 5.43 -16.35 17.76
C LYS A 55 4.91 -15.53 16.56
N PRO A 56 5.05 -16.03 15.32
CA PRO A 56 4.48 -15.37 14.14
C PRO A 56 2.95 -15.27 14.23
N VAL A 57 2.41 -14.24 13.57
CA VAL A 57 0.97 -14.02 13.51
C VAL A 57 0.45 -14.47 12.15
N GLN A 58 -0.60 -15.27 12.18
CA GLN A 58 -1.32 -15.69 10.99
C GLN A 58 -2.10 -14.52 10.37
N VAL A 59 -1.98 -14.36 9.05
CA VAL A 59 -2.57 -13.25 8.29
C VAL A 59 -3.36 -13.83 7.12
N PRO A 60 -4.69 -13.92 7.21
CA PRO A 60 -5.51 -14.37 6.09
C PRO A 60 -5.56 -13.29 5.01
N LEU A 61 -5.40 -13.67 3.75
CA LEU A 61 -5.57 -12.80 2.61
C LEU A 61 -6.98 -12.97 2.00
N ASN A 62 -7.59 -11.86 1.62
CA ASN A 62 -8.87 -11.83 0.93
C ASN A 62 -8.83 -10.83 -0.22
N ILE A 63 -9.49 -11.16 -1.34
CA ILE A 63 -9.50 -10.33 -2.55
C ILE A 63 -10.67 -9.36 -2.64
N ARG A 64 -11.58 -9.35 -1.65
CA ARG A 64 -12.80 -8.52 -1.64
C ARG A 64 -12.96 -7.69 -0.37
N THR A 65 -12.42 -8.18 0.74
CA THR A 65 -12.60 -7.55 2.06
C THR A 65 -11.26 -7.43 2.75
N PHE A 66 -11.17 -6.54 3.72
CA PHE A 66 -10.05 -6.50 4.64
C PHE A 66 -10.15 -7.60 5.69
N SER A 67 -9.00 -8.08 6.17
CA SER A 67 -8.95 -8.96 7.35
C SER A 67 -9.53 -8.25 8.58
N GLN A 68 -9.86 -9.02 9.61
CA GLN A 68 -10.03 -8.46 10.94
C GLN A 68 -8.75 -7.73 11.38
N PRO A 69 -8.85 -6.73 12.27
CA PRO A 69 -7.68 -6.05 12.79
C PRO A 69 -6.69 -7.03 13.43
N ILE A 70 -5.44 -6.95 13.00
CA ILE A 70 -4.33 -7.75 13.52
C ILE A 70 -3.46 -6.81 14.36
N ARG A 71 -3.44 -7.03 15.67
CA ARG A 71 -2.56 -6.28 16.55
C ARG A 71 -1.14 -6.82 16.47
N TYR A 72 -0.23 -5.97 16.09
CA TYR A 72 1.18 -6.25 15.94
C TYR A 72 2.01 -5.35 16.84
N THR A 73 2.92 -5.92 17.62
CA THR A 73 3.89 -5.16 18.43
C THR A 73 5.28 -5.44 17.90
N GLY A 74 5.96 -4.42 17.41
CA GLY A 74 7.26 -4.55 16.78
C GLY A 74 7.68 -3.29 16.02
N PRO A 75 8.74 -3.38 15.19
CA PRO A 75 9.21 -2.28 14.37
C PRO A 75 8.20 -1.88 13.30
N ALA A 76 8.33 -0.66 12.78
CA ALA A 76 7.50 -0.18 11.66
C ALA A 76 7.71 -0.99 10.37
N GLY A 77 8.92 -1.53 10.17
CA GLY A 77 9.23 -2.43 9.07
C GLY A 77 8.75 -3.84 9.36
N THR A 78 7.74 -4.31 8.63
CA THR A 78 7.15 -5.63 8.80
C THR A 78 7.54 -6.55 7.66
N VAL A 79 7.68 -7.84 7.94
CA VAL A 79 8.00 -8.88 6.94
C VAL A 79 7.04 -10.05 7.05
N PHE A 80 6.67 -10.60 5.89
CA PHE A 80 5.70 -11.68 5.78
C PHE A 80 6.34 -12.89 5.08
N PHE A 81 5.97 -14.07 5.52
CA PHE A 81 6.48 -15.34 5.02
C PHE A 81 5.34 -16.25 4.59
N ARG A 82 5.66 -17.27 3.79
CA ARG A 82 4.68 -18.20 3.24
C ARG A 82 4.07 -19.10 4.32
N ASN A 83 4.85 -19.47 5.32
CA ASN A 83 4.42 -20.37 6.39
C ASN A 83 5.03 -19.99 7.74
N GLU A 84 4.49 -20.58 8.82
CA GLU A 84 4.91 -20.32 10.20
C GLU A 84 6.37 -20.70 10.43
N THR A 85 6.81 -21.82 9.84
CA THR A 85 8.18 -22.31 10.00
C THR A 85 9.20 -21.29 9.50
N GLU A 86 9.01 -20.76 8.27
CA GLU A 86 9.88 -19.72 7.72
C GLU A 86 9.90 -18.46 8.60
N ALA A 87 8.71 -18.03 9.06
CA ALA A 87 8.58 -16.83 9.89
C ALA A 87 9.24 -16.98 11.27
N SER A 88 9.38 -18.20 11.77
CA SER A 88 9.95 -18.53 13.09
C SER A 88 11.48 -18.69 13.06
N LEU A 89 12.11 -18.86 11.90
CA LEU A 89 13.56 -19.09 11.80
C LEU A 89 14.36 -17.86 12.25
N ASP A 90 15.48 -18.08 12.95
CA ASP A 90 16.43 -17.01 13.30
C ASP A 90 17.00 -16.35 12.06
N LYS A 91 17.29 -17.15 11.02
CA LYS A 91 17.75 -16.71 9.71
C LYS A 91 16.72 -17.14 8.66
N PRO A 92 15.63 -16.36 8.49
CA PRO A 92 14.58 -16.73 7.56
C PRO A 92 15.06 -16.62 6.10
N PRO A 93 14.41 -17.33 5.18
CA PRO A 93 14.61 -17.15 3.74
C PRO A 93 14.19 -15.75 3.30
N ALA A 94 14.26 -15.48 2.00
CA ALA A 94 13.74 -14.23 1.45
C ALA A 94 12.25 -14.06 1.79
N ALA A 95 11.91 -12.89 2.29
CA ALA A 95 10.53 -12.58 2.66
C ALA A 95 9.60 -12.64 1.45
N LEU A 96 8.41 -13.21 1.63
CA LEU A 96 7.35 -13.22 0.64
C LEU A 96 6.87 -11.80 0.33
N ALA A 97 6.83 -10.94 1.34
CA ALA A 97 6.51 -9.51 1.24
C ALA A 97 7.14 -8.73 2.41
N SER A 98 7.26 -7.42 2.23
CA SER A 98 7.62 -6.48 3.29
C SER A 98 6.75 -5.24 3.20
N ALA A 99 6.46 -4.61 4.34
CA ALA A 99 5.71 -3.37 4.42
C ALA A 99 6.35 -2.41 5.43
N SER A 100 6.22 -1.11 5.20
CA SER A 100 6.69 -0.08 6.13
C SER A 100 5.48 0.70 6.64
N LEU A 101 5.14 0.50 7.91
CA LEU A 101 4.01 1.14 8.58
C LEU A 101 4.35 2.60 8.89
N ARG A 102 3.41 3.49 8.65
CA ARG A 102 3.58 4.94 8.91
C ARG A 102 2.59 5.47 9.92
N GLU A 103 1.45 4.82 10.06
CA GLU A 103 0.37 5.17 10.98
C GLU A 103 0.03 3.97 11.86
N LYS A 104 -0.42 4.23 13.10
CA LYS A 104 -0.77 3.20 14.08
C LYS A 104 -1.85 2.25 13.59
N ALA A 105 -2.81 2.77 12.82
CA ALA A 105 -3.79 1.98 12.10
C ALA A 105 -3.47 2.04 10.60
N SER A 106 -3.28 0.90 9.97
CA SER A 106 -2.83 0.81 8.59
C SER A 106 -3.53 -0.30 7.81
N LEU A 107 -3.86 0.00 6.57
CA LEU A 107 -4.34 -0.96 5.58
C LEU A 107 -3.15 -1.37 4.70
N ILE A 108 -2.94 -2.67 4.50
CA ILE A 108 -1.88 -3.19 3.64
C ILE A 108 -2.53 -3.95 2.48
N ILE A 109 -2.25 -3.50 1.26
CA ILE A 109 -2.71 -4.16 0.05
C ILE A 109 -1.54 -4.95 -0.55
N PHE A 110 -1.75 -6.25 -0.75
CA PHE A 110 -0.81 -7.16 -1.36
C PHE A 110 -1.13 -7.33 -2.84
N SER A 111 -0.16 -7.05 -3.71
CA SER A 111 -0.25 -7.29 -5.16
C SER A 111 0.82 -8.28 -5.58
N PRO A 112 0.48 -9.39 -6.25
CA PRO A 112 1.49 -10.34 -6.73
C PRO A 112 2.55 -9.63 -7.57
N ARG A 113 3.81 -9.99 -7.39
CA ARG A 113 4.90 -9.58 -8.29
C ARG A 113 4.74 -10.28 -9.63
N ALA A 114 5.22 -9.64 -10.69
CA ALA A 114 5.11 -10.20 -12.05
C ALA A 114 5.82 -11.56 -12.22
N ASP A 115 6.86 -11.82 -11.42
CA ASP A 115 7.61 -13.07 -11.39
C ASP A 115 6.94 -14.19 -10.56
N GLY A 116 5.83 -13.88 -9.88
CA GLY A 116 5.11 -14.82 -9.03
C GLY A 116 5.84 -15.23 -7.74
N THR A 117 7.01 -14.66 -7.44
CA THR A 117 7.84 -15.08 -6.30
C THR A 117 7.35 -14.54 -4.96
N GLY A 118 6.49 -13.53 -4.96
CA GLY A 118 5.97 -12.89 -3.76
C GLY A 118 5.07 -11.70 -4.06
N TYR A 119 4.88 -10.86 -3.05
CA TYR A 119 4.03 -9.68 -3.16
C TYR A 119 4.84 -8.39 -3.07
N GLN A 120 4.43 -7.40 -3.81
CA GLN A 120 4.65 -6.00 -3.49
C GLN A 120 3.51 -5.51 -2.60
N THR A 121 3.77 -4.56 -1.71
CA THR A 121 2.78 -4.03 -0.78
C THR A 121 2.56 -2.54 -0.99
N MET A 122 1.34 -2.10 -0.80
CA MET A 122 1.01 -0.69 -0.62
C MET A 122 0.42 -0.50 0.76
N VAL A 123 1.02 0.40 1.55
CA VAL A 123 0.55 0.74 2.90
C VAL A 123 -0.19 2.07 2.84
N ILE A 124 -1.40 2.07 3.35
CA ILE A 124 -2.31 3.21 3.38
C ILE A 124 -2.70 3.43 4.84
N GLY A 125 -2.65 4.68 5.33
CA GLY A 125 -3.17 5.02 6.65
C GLY A 125 -4.68 4.74 6.73
N ASP A 126 -5.14 4.20 7.84
CA ASP A 126 -6.57 3.98 8.07
C ASP A 126 -7.28 5.23 8.62
N SER A 127 -6.51 6.22 9.06
CA SER A 127 -7.05 7.51 9.51
C SER A 127 -7.79 8.24 8.40
N GLY A 128 -8.87 8.95 8.76
CA GLY A 128 -9.68 9.69 7.78
C GLY A 128 -10.42 8.81 6.76
N PHE A 129 -10.67 7.53 7.09
CA PHE A 129 -11.46 6.62 6.27
C PHE A 129 -12.70 6.11 7.05
N PRO A 130 -13.69 6.97 7.27
CA PRO A 130 -14.89 6.60 8.03
C PRO A 130 -15.82 5.69 7.25
N PHE A 131 -16.70 4.99 7.96
CA PHE A 131 -17.81 4.30 7.33
C PHE A 131 -18.75 5.29 6.62
N GLY A 132 -19.41 4.87 5.55
CA GLY A 132 -20.13 5.75 4.65
C GLY A 132 -19.22 6.53 3.70
N SER A 133 -18.04 6.00 3.38
CA SER A 133 -17.12 6.66 2.46
C SER A 133 -16.49 5.72 1.43
N PHE A 134 -16.06 6.31 0.32
CA PHE A 134 -15.19 5.68 -0.67
C PHE A 134 -13.80 6.29 -0.59
N ARG A 135 -12.78 5.43 -0.57
CA ARG A 135 -11.39 5.86 -0.69
C ARG A 135 -10.81 5.35 -2.00
N PHE A 136 -10.37 6.27 -2.84
CA PHE A 136 -9.70 5.97 -4.10
C PHE A 136 -8.19 5.99 -3.89
N VAL A 137 -7.51 4.97 -4.38
CA VAL A 137 -6.05 4.85 -4.30
C VAL A 137 -5.52 4.46 -5.67
N ASN A 138 -4.59 5.23 -6.20
CA ASN A 138 -3.97 4.92 -7.47
C ASN A 138 -2.61 4.23 -7.28
N GLY A 139 -2.60 2.90 -7.37
CA GLY A 139 -1.39 2.08 -7.39
C GLY A 139 -0.81 1.84 -8.80
N SER A 140 -1.47 2.36 -9.86
CA SER A 140 -0.94 2.27 -11.21
C SER A 140 0.05 3.39 -11.51
N ALA A 141 0.93 3.20 -12.48
CA ALA A 141 1.83 4.26 -12.97
C ALA A 141 1.09 5.33 -13.81
N ILE A 142 -0.16 5.06 -14.20
CA ILE A 142 -0.96 5.92 -15.06
C ILE A 142 -1.81 6.83 -14.18
N ALA A 143 -1.79 8.14 -14.46
CA ALA A 143 -2.70 9.05 -13.79
C ALA A 143 -4.16 8.72 -14.16
N ALA A 144 -5.05 8.86 -13.20
CA ALA A 144 -6.48 8.65 -13.38
C ALA A 144 -7.28 9.91 -13.05
N LEU A 145 -8.47 9.99 -13.61
CA LEU A 145 -9.47 11.00 -13.31
C LEU A 145 -10.74 10.27 -12.83
N VAL A 146 -11.11 10.47 -11.60
CA VAL A 146 -12.37 9.98 -11.03
C VAL A 146 -13.39 11.12 -11.08
N GLU A 147 -14.54 10.88 -11.68
CA GLU A 147 -15.67 11.81 -11.70
C GLU A 147 -16.83 11.18 -10.95
N ILE A 148 -17.34 11.89 -9.93
CA ILE A 148 -18.44 11.44 -9.08
C ILE A 148 -19.47 12.55 -9.01
N ASP A 149 -20.66 12.27 -9.53
CA ASP A 149 -21.76 13.25 -9.60
C ASP A 149 -21.30 14.60 -10.21
N GLY A 150 -20.41 14.54 -11.21
CA GLY A 150 -19.84 15.73 -11.88
C GLY A 150 -18.61 16.32 -11.20
N ARG A 151 -18.28 15.95 -9.95
CA ARG A 151 -17.04 16.35 -9.29
C ARG A 151 -15.86 15.56 -9.84
N LYS A 152 -14.84 16.25 -10.35
CA LYS A 152 -13.63 15.67 -10.93
C LYS A 152 -12.49 15.63 -9.94
N ILE A 153 -11.87 14.47 -9.76
CA ILE A 153 -10.79 14.19 -8.81
C ILE A 153 -9.62 13.61 -9.57
N PRO A 154 -8.54 14.36 -9.78
CA PRO A 154 -7.34 13.84 -10.40
C PRO A 154 -6.57 12.97 -9.39
N LEU A 155 -6.20 11.75 -9.80
CA LEU A 155 -5.43 10.80 -9.01
C LEU A 155 -4.12 10.47 -9.71
N LYS A 156 -3.03 11.08 -9.29
CA LYS A 156 -1.67 10.71 -9.72
C LYS A 156 -1.27 9.36 -9.11
N HIS A 157 -0.19 8.77 -9.63
CA HIS A 157 0.41 7.58 -9.00
C HIS A 157 0.66 7.80 -7.50
N GLY A 158 0.27 6.83 -6.68
CA GLY A 158 0.40 6.89 -5.23
C GLY A 158 -0.58 7.84 -4.52
N ALA A 159 -1.40 8.59 -5.26
CA ALA A 159 -2.39 9.48 -4.65
C ALA A 159 -3.54 8.71 -4.03
N THR A 160 -4.05 9.27 -2.93
CA THR A 160 -5.21 8.76 -2.20
C THR A 160 -6.20 9.90 -1.98
N GLU A 161 -7.47 9.64 -2.23
CA GLU A 161 -8.57 10.60 -2.00
C GLU A 161 -9.74 9.89 -1.33
N THR A 162 -10.32 10.51 -0.30
CA THR A 162 -11.48 9.97 0.43
C THR A 162 -12.68 10.88 0.25
N LEU A 163 -13.80 10.29 -0.09
CA LEU A 163 -15.10 10.96 -0.23
C LEU A 163 -16.09 10.36 0.76
N THR A 164 -16.55 11.20 1.68
CA THR A 164 -17.58 10.83 2.67
C THR A 164 -18.94 11.30 2.17
N TYR A 165 -19.94 10.48 2.32
CA TYR A 165 -21.30 10.76 1.91
C TYR A 165 -22.22 10.94 3.11
N GLN A 166 -23.25 11.77 2.91
CA GLN A 166 -24.34 11.97 3.85
C GLN A 166 -25.58 11.14 3.42
N GLU A 167 -26.48 10.93 4.32
CA GLU A 167 -27.68 10.07 4.15
C GLU A 167 -28.65 10.49 3.03
N THR A 168 -28.41 11.61 2.36
CA THR A 168 -29.35 12.19 1.38
C THR A 168 -29.34 11.51 0.00
N LYS A 169 -28.38 10.60 -0.26
CA LYS A 169 -28.23 9.91 -1.53
C LYS A 169 -28.09 8.41 -1.34
N ASN A 170 -28.79 7.64 -2.17
CA ASN A 170 -28.71 6.18 -2.19
C ASN A 170 -27.68 5.64 -3.21
N SER A 171 -27.28 6.45 -4.18
CA SER A 171 -26.36 6.04 -5.22
C SER A 171 -25.55 7.21 -5.80
N LEU A 172 -24.45 6.89 -6.43
CA LEU A 172 -23.50 7.82 -7.06
C LEU A 172 -23.27 7.42 -8.50
N ALA A 173 -23.31 8.41 -9.40
CA ALA A 173 -22.82 8.22 -10.76
C ALA A 173 -21.28 8.34 -10.74
N VAL A 174 -20.58 7.26 -11.07
CA VAL A 174 -19.13 7.19 -11.05
C VAL A 174 -18.59 6.94 -12.45
N ARG A 175 -17.60 7.75 -12.84
CA ARG A 175 -16.81 7.55 -14.05
C ARG A 175 -15.33 7.58 -13.68
N ILE A 176 -14.59 6.60 -14.16
CA ILE A 176 -13.14 6.50 -13.95
C ILE A 176 -12.49 6.47 -15.32
N MET A 177 -11.53 7.34 -15.51
CA MET A 177 -10.84 7.57 -16.78
C MET A 177 -9.33 7.55 -16.55
N THR A 178 -8.54 7.16 -17.54
CA THR A 178 -7.11 7.46 -17.57
C THR A 178 -6.91 8.92 -17.90
N ALA A 179 -5.85 9.52 -17.38
CA ALA A 179 -5.42 10.88 -17.71
C ALA A 179 -3.96 10.81 -18.18
N SER A 180 -3.74 10.88 -19.48
CA SER A 180 -2.41 10.98 -20.08
C SER A 180 -2.17 12.41 -20.55
N ASP A 181 -0.94 12.91 -20.41
CA ASP A 181 -0.59 14.26 -20.83
C ASP A 181 -0.79 14.41 -22.37
N GLY A 182 -1.57 15.41 -22.75
CA GLY A 182 -1.83 15.73 -24.16
C GLY A 182 -2.88 14.85 -24.86
N GLU A 183 -3.41 13.82 -24.18
CA GLU A 183 -4.47 12.95 -24.73
C GLU A 183 -5.81 13.18 -24.03
N PRO A 184 -6.96 13.01 -24.74
CA PRO A 184 -8.25 13.05 -24.07
C PRO A 184 -8.38 11.89 -23.08
N PRO A 185 -9.03 12.11 -21.92
CA PRO A 185 -9.24 11.05 -20.95
C PRO A 185 -9.97 9.85 -21.55
N ARG A 186 -9.41 8.65 -21.38
CA ARG A 186 -10.01 7.40 -21.85
C ARG A 186 -10.86 6.77 -20.73
N LEU A 187 -12.12 6.49 -21.03
CA LEU A 187 -13.04 5.86 -20.08
C LEU A 187 -12.60 4.42 -19.74
N ILE A 188 -12.41 4.15 -18.44
CA ILE A 188 -12.13 2.81 -17.90
C ILE A 188 -13.43 2.17 -17.40
N ARG A 189 -14.20 2.93 -16.64
CA ARG A 189 -15.42 2.46 -15.97
C ARG A 189 -16.46 3.58 -15.89
N GLN A 190 -17.72 3.21 -16.13
CA GLN A 190 -18.87 4.04 -15.81
C GLN A 190 -19.92 3.14 -15.16
N SER A 191 -20.42 3.52 -13.99
CA SER A 191 -21.43 2.76 -13.26
C SER A 191 -22.11 3.62 -12.21
N SER A 192 -23.23 3.13 -11.69
CA SER A 192 -23.85 3.67 -10.48
C SER A 192 -23.43 2.79 -9.30
N TRP A 193 -22.99 3.41 -8.21
CA TRP A 193 -22.59 2.73 -6.98
C TRP A 193 -23.57 3.04 -5.86
N SER A 194 -24.00 2.02 -5.14
CA SER A 194 -24.83 2.19 -3.95
C SER A 194 -24.02 2.77 -2.80
N ILE A 195 -24.66 3.61 -2.01
CA ILE A 195 -24.10 4.11 -0.76
C ILE A 195 -24.67 3.25 0.37
N ASP A 196 -23.79 2.66 1.18
CA ASP A 196 -24.13 1.98 2.43
C ASP A 196 -23.33 2.64 3.55
N LEU A 197 -24.01 3.30 4.48
CA LEU A 197 -23.38 4.01 5.59
C LEU A 197 -22.80 3.06 6.65
N SER A 198 -23.14 1.78 6.61
CA SER A 198 -22.52 0.74 7.44
C SER A 198 -21.24 0.20 6.86
N GLN A 199 -20.90 0.58 5.61
CA GLN A 199 -19.73 0.12 4.89
C GLN A 199 -18.80 1.30 4.55
N ARG A 200 -17.54 0.98 4.33
CA ARG A 200 -16.57 1.84 3.65
C ARG A 200 -15.90 1.01 2.56
N GLU A 201 -15.57 1.63 1.46
CA GLU A 201 -15.06 0.93 0.30
C GLU A 201 -13.77 1.56 -0.21
N LEU A 202 -12.71 0.77 -0.31
CA LEU A 202 -11.48 1.19 -0.93
C LEU A 202 -11.48 0.73 -2.38
N VAL A 203 -11.37 1.69 -3.28
CA VAL A 203 -11.29 1.50 -4.73
C VAL A 203 -9.82 1.63 -5.14
N PHE A 204 -9.21 0.51 -5.44
CA PHE A 204 -7.80 0.43 -5.79
C PHE A 204 -7.64 0.37 -7.32
N LEU A 205 -6.97 1.38 -7.87
CA LEU A 205 -6.58 1.42 -9.28
C LEU A 205 -5.21 0.76 -9.41
N MET A 206 -5.12 -0.26 -10.24
CA MET A 206 -3.91 -1.07 -10.44
C MET A 206 -3.54 -1.16 -11.91
N PRO A 207 -2.30 -1.55 -12.27
CA PRO A 207 -1.96 -1.88 -13.64
C PRO A 207 -2.93 -2.92 -14.21
N GLY A 208 -3.43 -2.70 -15.42
CA GLY A 208 -4.27 -3.65 -16.13
C GLY A 208 -3.44 -4.79 -16.77
N SER A 209 -4.14 -5.70 -17.45
CA SER A 209 -3.53 -6.87 -18.12
C SER A 209 -2.69 -6.52 -19.34
N ALA A 210 -2.79 -5.30 -19.86
CA ALA A 210 -1.97 -4.82 -20.97
C ALA A 210 -1.36 -3.45 -20.66
N PRO A 211 -0.23 -3.08 -21.28
CA PRO A 211 0.37 -1.77 -21.14
C PRO A 211 -0.63 -0.65 -21.43
N GLY A 212 -0.61 0.39 -20.61
CA GLY A 212 -1.52 1.53 -20.76
C GLY A 212 -2.94 1.30 -20.22
N LEU A 213 -3.27 0.10 -19.72
CA LEU A 213 -4.55 -0.17 -19.09
C LEU A 213 -4.47 -0.05 -17.56
N VAL A 214 -5.60 0.33 -16.98
CA VAL A 214 -5.83 0.35 -15.54
C VAL A 214 -7.00 -0.57 -15.24
N ALA A 215 -6.86 -1.39 -14.22
CA ALA A 215 -7.91 -2.23 -13.66
C ALA A 215 -8.33 -1.70 -12.28
N LEU A 216 -9.48 -2.14 -11.82
CA LEU A 216 -10.05 -1.74 -10.53
C LEU A 216 -10.25 -2.95 -9.62
N ARG A 217 -9.93 -2.77 -8.35
CA ARG A 217 -10.32 -3.67 -7.27
C ARG A 217 -11.06 -2.89 -6.20
N HIS A 218 -12.10 -3.51 -5.68
CA HIS A 218 -12.91 -2.99 -4.60
C HIS A 218 -12.70 -3.84 -3.36
N PHE A 219 -12.39 -3.19 -2.25
CA PHE A 219 -12.26 -3.83 -0.94
C PHE A 219 -13.29 -3.22 -0.01
N ILE A 220 -14.25 -4.02 0.39
CA ILE A 220 -15.35 -3.60 1.24
C ILE A 220 -15.00 -3.91 2.70
N ASP A 221 -15.29 -2.97 3.56
CA ASP A 221 -15.21 -3.09 5.00
C ASP A 221 -16.53 -2.72 5.63
N SER A 222 -17.11 -3.63 6.40
CA SER A 222 -18.41 -3.43 7.05
C SER A 222 -18.21 -3.27 8.56
N LYS A 223 -19.07 -2.45 9.19
CA LYS A 223 -19.12 -2.42 10.65
C LYS A 223 -19.44 -3.83 11.14
N THR A 224 -18.64 -4.32 12.06
CA THR A 224 -18.98 -5.50 12.84
C THR A 224 -20.06 -5.10 13.84
N GLU A 225 -21.20 -5.76 13.84
CA GLU A 225 -22.23 -5.61 14.87
C GLU A 225 -21.74 -6.06 16.24
#